data_4635078a088fd7024ecf52e9a1c4390c
#
_entry.id   4635078a088fd7024ecf52e9a1c4390c
#
_cell.length_a   1.000
_cell.length_b   1.000
_cell.length_c   1.000
_cell.angle_alpha   90.00
_cell.angle_beta   90.00
_cell.angle_gamma   90.00
#
_symmetry.space_group_name_H-M   'P 1'
#
loop_
_entity.id
_entity.type
_entity.pdbx_description
1 polymer ?
#
loop_
_entity_poly.entity_id
_entity_poly.type
_entity_poly.pdbx_seq_one_letter_code
_entity_poly.pdbx_strand_id
1 'polypeptide(L)'
;PRVTAIDLEGEYPEAFLRAAGQLGAFAGVVAPEFGGSGKGIADTIAQMAKIGETCLSTAFTHWCQTACARYIQLSDNAAAKAEFLPALASGRQLGGTGLSNTFKSCCEIERFLLTAKRVEGGYEINGTLPWVSNLGDDHIFVTGCPVDGDGRLLFFIVQCKQPGFKLVDGAHFTALEGTRTLACQFRNVRIADSRVLAHPEQSTEYLQRIQPGMILAQLGMGIGLIRDCIRLIDSAGRTHQHINCYEDDQADDLRAALAAAEA
;
A
#
# COMPACT_ATOMS: atom_id res chain seq x y z
N PRO A 1 -20.97 9.96 -1.05
CA PRO A 1 -22.07 9.69 -0.11
C PRO A 1 -21.71 8.71 1.00
N ARG A 2 -20.60 7.89 0.84
CA ARG A 2 -20.17 6.89 1.84
C ARG A 2 -18.89 7.26 2.58
N VAL A 3 -18.32 8.44 2.33
CA VAL A 3 -17.02 8.86 2.92
C VAL A 3 -17.06 8.81 4.44
N THR A 4 -18.13 9.30 5.05
CA THR A 4 -18.30 9.28 6.51
C THR A 4 -18.31 7.86 7.06
N ALA A 5 -19.04 6.94 6.44
CA ALA A 5 -19.06 5.53 6.85
C ALA A 5 -17.69 4.86 6.68
N ILE A 6 -16.96 5.19 5.61
CA ILE A 6 -15.59 4.68 5.40
C ILE A 6 -14.65 5.22 6.47
N ASP A 7 -14.68 6.51 6.76
CA ASP A 7 -13.69 7.16 7.61
C ASP A 7 -13.96 6.99 9.11
N LEU A 8 -15.23 7.06 9.52
CA LEU A 8 -15.63 7.02 10.94
C LEU A 8 -16.16 5.66 11.41
N GLU A 9 -16.79 4.89 10.51
CA GLU A 9 -17.42 3.60 10.86
C GLU A 9 -16.59 2.39 10.39
N GLY A 10 -15.47 2.64 9.69
CA GLY A 10 -14.57 1.60 9.24
C GLY A 10 -15.10 0.77 8.06
N GLU A 11 -16.08 1.31 7.30
CA GLU A 11 -16.55 0.62 6.12
C GLU A 11 -15.44 0.48 5.07
N TYR A 12 -15.07 -0.75 4.75
CA TYR A 12 -14.04 -0.99 3.74
C TYR A 12 -14.59 -0.78 2.32
N PRO A 13 -13.96 0.04 1.47
CA PRO A 13 -14.49 0.43 0.16
C PRO A 13 -14.26 -0.63 -0.93
N GLU A 14 -14.48 -1.92 -0.65
CA GLU A 14 -14.17 -3.04 -1.54
C GLU A 14 -14.84 -2.92 -2.91
N ALA A 15 -16.14 -2.62 -2.94
CA ALA A 15 -16.89 -2.50 -4.18
C ALA A 15 -16.32 -1.38 -5.09
N PHE A 16 -15.91 -0.26 -4.50
CA PHE A 16 -15.24 0.81 -5.23
C PHE A 16 -13.88 0.36 -5.77
N LEU A 17 -13.06 -0.29 -4.97
CA LEU A 17 -11.73 -0.76 -5.39
C LEU A 17 -11.83 -1.75 -6.55
N ARG A 18 -12.75 -2.72 -6.47
CA ARG A 18 -12.95 -3.68 -7.56
C ARG A 18 -13.44 -3.01 -8.84
N ALA A 19 -14.39 -2.09 -8.75
CA ALA A 19 -14.89 -1.32 -9.89
C ALA A 19 -13.80 -0.40 -10.49
N ALA A 20 -13.02 0.28 -9.66
CA ALA A 20 -11.89 1.12 -10.10
C ALA A 20 -10.83 0.29 -10.84
N GLY A 21 -10.52 -0.91 -10.34
CA GLY A 21 -9.60 -1.83 -11.01
C GLY A 21 -10.11 -2.28 -12.39
N GLN A 22 -11.40 -2.57 -12.54
CA GLN A 22 -12.00 -2.88 -13.84
C GLN A 22 -11.91 -1.72 -14.84
N LEU A 23 -11.87 -0.49 -14.35
CA LEU A 23 -11.65 0.72 -15.15
C LEU A 23 -10.16 1.05 -15.38
N GLY A 24 -9.24 0.20 -14.90
CA GLY A 24 -7.81 0.35 -15.11
C GLY A 24 -7.07 1.21 -14.07
N ALA A 25 -7.70 1.54 -12.94
CA ALA A 25 -7.07 2.38 -11.91
C ALA A 25 -5.80 1.77 -11.28
N PHE A 26 -5.60 0.46 -11.37
CA PHE A 26 -4.42 -0.22 -10.85
C PHE A 26 -3.42 -0.64 -11.93
N ALA A 27 -3.73 -0.35 -13.19
CA ALA A 27 -2.96 -0.82 -14.34
C ALA A 27 -1.65 -0.03 -14.57
N GLY A 28 -1.52 1.16 -14.00
CA GLY A 28 -0.41 2.08 -14.27
C GLY A 28 0.99 1.50 -14.02
N VAL A 29 1.16 0.80 -12.92
CA VAL A 29 2.44 0.22 -12.48
C VAL A 29 2.70 -1.20 -13.00
N VAL A 30 1.77 -1.76 -13.75
CA VAL A 30 1.85 -3.12 -14.32
C VAL A 30 2.17 -3.02 -15.81
N ALA A 31 3.08 -3.86 -16.28
CA ALA A 31 3.48 -3.90 -17.69
C ALA A 31 2.35 -4.43 -18.60
N PRO A 32 2.32 -4.00 -19.88
CA PRO A 32 1.25 -4.39 -20.82
C PRO A 32 1.09 -5.90 -21.02
N GLU A 33 2.18 -6.66 -20.99
CA GLU A 33 2.15 -8.13 -21.12
C GLU A 33 1.39 -8.83 -19.99
N PHE A 34 1.18 -8.15 -18.85
CA PHE A 34 0.38 -8.64 -17.73
C PHE A 34 -0.97 -7.91 -17.59
N GLY A 35 -1.43 -7.24 -18.65
CA GLY A 35 -2.71 -6.53 -18.67
C GLY A 35 -2.69 -5.14 -18.03
N GLY A 36 -1.51 -4.60 -17.76
CA GLY A 36 -1.32 -3.23 -17.30
C GLY A 36 -1.28 -2.21 -18.42
N SER A 37 -1.15 -0.93 -18.07
CA SER A 37 -0.96 0.16 -19.05
C SER A 37 0.50 0.61 -19.18
N GLY A 38 1.36 0.25 -18.20
CA GLY A 38 2.77 0.62 -18.19
C GLY A 38 3.05 2.12 -18.08
N LYS A 39 2.05 2.94 -17.72
CA LYS A 39 2.19 4.41 -17.60
C LYS A 39 3.11 4.86 -16.45
N GLY A 40 3.37 3.96 -15.51
CA GLY A 40 4.28 4.19 -14.42
C GLY A 40 3.67 4.84 -13.18
N ILE A 41 4.55 5.31 -12.31
CA ILE A 41 4.17 5.79 -10.97
C ILE A 41 3.48 7.16 -11.01
N ALA A 42 3.82 8.02 -11.97
CA ALA A 42 3.23 9.35 -12.08
C ALA A 42 1.71 9.29 -12.34
N ASP A 43 1.26 8.40 -13.23
CA ASP A 43 -0.16 8.15 -13.46
C ASP A 43 -0.87 7.67 -12.20
N THR A 44 -0.22 6.79 -11.43
CA THR A 44 -0.74 6.28 -10.15
C THR A 44 -0.86 7.39 -9.11
N ILE A 45 0.12 8.29 -9.01
CA ILE A 45 0.11 9.45 -8.10
C ILE A 45 -1.08 10.37 -8.46
N ALA A 46 -1.26 10.67 -9.75
CA ALA A 46 -2.35 11.53 -10.21
C ALA A 46 -3.74 10.95 -9.90
N GLN A 47 -3.93 9.64 -10.12
CA GLN A 47 -5.18 8.95 -9.79
C GLN A 47 -5.42 8.94 -8.28
N MET A 48 -4.40 8.68 -7.50
CA MET A 48 -4.47 8.67 -6.03
C MET A 48 -4.80 10.06 -5.48
N ALA A 49 -4.20 11.12 -6.04
CA ALA A 49 -4.53 12.49 -5.68
C ALA A 49 -6.01 12.79 -5.94
N LYS A 50 -6.54 12.36 -7.09
CA LYS A 50 -7.96 12.54 -7.42
C LYS A 50 -8.90 11.81 -6.46
N ILE A 51 -8.55 10.61 -6.02
CA ILE A 51 -9.32 9.87 -5.01
C ILE A 51 -9.21 10.57 -3.65
N GLY A 52 -8.01 11.03 -3.29
CA GLY A 52 -7.70 11.68 -2.01
C GLY A 52 -8.41 13.01 -1.79
N GLU A 53 -8.79 13.73 -2.85
CA GLU A 53 -9.66 14.91 -2.79
C GLU A 53 -11.05 14.62 -2.19
N THR A 54 -11.44 13.34 -2.11
CA THR A 54 -12.76 12.94 -1.61
C THR A 54 -12.67 12.04 -0.39
N CYS A 55 -11.72 11.08 -0.38
CA CYS A 55 -11.60 10.10 0.69
C CYS A 55 -10.15 9.62 0.82
N LEU A 56 -9.49 10.02 1.90
CA LEU A 56 -8.10 9.64 2.15
C LEU A 56 -7.96 8.13 2.44
N SER A 57 -8.89 7.53 3.16
CA SER A 57 -8.92 6.08 3.43
C SER A 57 -8.95 5.27 2.13
N THR A 58 -9.75 5.70 1.15
CA THR A 58 -9.82 5.06 -0.18
C THR A 58 -8.54 5.30 -0.98
N ALA A 59 -7.94 6.49 -0.92
CA ALA A 59 -6.66 6.77 -1.56
C ALA A 59 -5.53 5.90 -0.97
N PHE A 60 -5.54 5.67 0.33
CA PHE A 60 -4.58 4.81 1.01
C PHE A 60 -4.72 3.34 0.58
N THR A 61 -5.94 2.81 0.48
CA THR A 61 -6.16 1.44 -0.02
C THR A 61 -5.78 1.30 -1.50
N HIS A 62 -6.00 2.35 -2.32
CA HIS A 62 -5.49 2.41 -3.69
C HIS A 62 -3.95 2.35 -3.73
N TRP A 63 -3.28 3.10 -2.83
CA TRP A 63 -1.83 3.03 -2.69
C TRP A 63 -1.37 1.61 -2.32
N CYS A 64 -2.00 0.95 -1.34
CA CYS A 64 -1.66 -0.42 -0.95
C CYS A 64 -1.77 -1.39 -2.13
N GLN A 65 -2.83 -1.29 -2.93
CA GLN A 65 -3.07 -2.10 -4.11
C GLN A 65 -1.97 -1.91 -5.16
N THR A 66 -1.67 -0.67 -5.50
CA THR A 66 -0.66 -0.36 -6.54
C THR A 66 0.75 -0.65 -6.05
N ALA A 67 1.05 -0.46 -4.76
CA ALA A 67 2.33 -0.83 -4.17
C ALA A 67 2.54 -2.36 -4.23
N CYS A 68 1.53 -3.16 -3.87
CA CYS A 68 1.58 -4.61 -3.97
C CYS A 68 1.90 -5.05 -5.41
N ALA A 69 1.17 -4.53 -6.39
CA ALA A 69 1.41 -4.84 -7.81
C ALA A 69 2.82 -4.42 -8.25
N ARG A 70 3.28 -3.22 -7.84
CA ARG A 70 4.62 -2.72 -8.18
C ARG A 70 5.74 -3.57 -7.60
N TYR A 71 5.61 -4.05 -6.36
CA TYR A 71 6.62 -4.94 -5.79
C TYR A 71 6.77 -6.23 -6.61
N ILE A 72 5.66 -6.83 -7.00
CA ILE A 72 5.68 -8.04 -7.85
C ILE A 72 6.24 -7.71 -9.24
N GLN A 73 5.85 -6.58 -9.84
CA GLN A 73 6.34 -6.13 -11.15
C GLN A 73 7.88 -5.97 -11.17
N LEU A 74 8.48 -5.51 -10.08
CA LEU A 74 9.92 -5.25 -9.96
C LEU A 74 10.74 -6.48 -9.55
N SER A 75 10.11 -7.59 -9.22
CA SER A 75 10.78 -8.87 -8.96
C SER A 75 11.29 -9.50 -10.25
N ASP A 76 12.31 -10.36 -10.13
CA ASP A 76 12.79 -11.20 -11.23
C ASP A 76 12.02 -12.52 -11.35
N ASN A 77 11.05 -12.79 -10.44
CA ASN A 77 10.24 -14.00 -10.45
C ASN A 77 9.13 -13.93 -11.52
N ALA A 78 9.40 -14.47 -12.70
CA ALA A 78 8.45 -14.48 -13.81
C ALA A 78 7.16 -15.24 -13.49
N ALA A 79 7.22 -16.32 -12.69
CA ALA A 79 6.05 -17.10 -12.31
C ALA A 79 5.10 -16.27 -11.42
N ALA A 80 5.64 -15.57 -10.43
CA ALA A 80 4.84 -14.68 -9.57
C ALA A 80 4.20 -13.53 -10.37
N LYS A 81 4.92 -12.94 -11.32
CA LYS A 81 4.35 -11.90 -12.22
C LYS A 81 3.17 -12.45 -13.01
N ALA A 82 3.34 -13.59 -13.66
CA ALA A 82 2.29 -14.21 -14.50
C ALA A 82 1.06 -14.62 -13.67
N GLU A 83 1.25 -15.10 -12.44
CA GLU A 83 0.17 -15.53 -11.54
C GLU A 83 -0.65 -14.35 -11.01
N PHE A 84 0.02 -13.29 -10.51
CA PHE A 84 -0.66 -12.29 -9.69
C PHE A 84 -0.95 -10.97 -10.42
N LEU A 85 -0.08 -10.50 -11.33
CA LEU A 85 -0.22 -9.16 -11.90
C LEU A 85 -1.51 -8.94 -12.70
N PRO A 86 -2.00 -9.89 -13.54
CA PRO A 86 -3.23 -9.67 -14.30
C PRO A 86 -4.48 -9.50 -13.42
N ALA A 87 -4.51 -10.19 -12.29
CA ALA A 87 -5.62 -10.10 -11.35
C ALA A 87 -5.53 -8.83 -10.48
N LEU A 88 -4.32 -8.42 -10.08
CA LEU A 88 -4.09 -7.17 -9.36
C LEU A 88 -4.41 -5.95 -10.23
N ALA A 89 -3.94 -5.91 -11.48
CA ALA A 89 -4.18 -4.80 -12.41
C ALA A 89 -5.67 -4.57 -12.69
N SER A 90 -6.46 -5.64 -12.75
CA SER A 90 -7.90 -5.59 -12.99
C SER A 90 -8.77 -5.47 -11.75
N GLY A 91 -8.19 -5.45 -10.54
CA GLY A 91 -8.95 -5.41 -9.28
C GLY A 91 -9.71 -6.71 -8.93
N ARG A 92 -9.53 -7.79 -9.70
CA ARG A 92 -10.06 -9.11 -9.34
C ARG A 92 -9.39 -9.68 -8.11
N GLN A 93 -8.09 -9.44 -7.95
CA GLN A 93 -7.32 -9.68 -6.74
C GLN A 93 -7.04 -8.35 -6.06
N LEU A 94 -7.34 -8.23 -4.77
CA LEU A 94 -6.91 -7.10 -3.97
C LEU A 94 -5.62 -7.44 -3.21
N GLY A 95 -4.79 -6.42 -2.96
CA GLY A 95 -3.48 -6.63 -2.38
C GLY A 95 -3.03 -5.50 -1.46
N GLY A 96 -2.32 -5.89 -0.40
CA GLY A 96 -1.79 -5.01 0.63
C GLY A 96 -0.27 -4.91 0.64
N THR A 97 0.23 -4.12 1.58
CA THR A 97 1.67 -3.97 1.82
C THR A 97 2.00 -4.18 3.30
N GLY A 98 2.85 -5.17 3.58
CA GLY A 98 3.37 -5.49 4.92
C GLY A 98 4.82 -5.08 5.11
N LEU A 99 5.37 -4.17 4.29
CA LEU A 99 6.78 -3.81 4.29
C LEU A 99 7.15 -2.72 5.31
N SER A 100 6.19 -2.12 6.03
CA SER A 100 6.48 -1.07 7.01
C SER A 100 7.49 -1.52 8.06
N ASN A 101 7.28 -2.70 8.68
CA ASN A 101 8.24 -3.25 9.63
C ASN A 101 9.60 -3.49 8.98
N THR A 102 9.64 -4.08 7.77
CA THR A 102 10.89 -4.35 7.06
C THR A 102 11.72 -3.07 6.84
N PHE A 103 11.09 -2.00 6.32
CA PHE A 103 11.77 -0.73 6.07
C PHE A 103 12.24 -0.05 7.35
N LYS A 104 11.40 0.00 8.38
CA LYS A 104 11.76 0.59 9.67
C LYS A 104 12.90 -0.17 10.34
N SER A 105 12.89 -1.51 10.24
CA SER A 105 13.96 -2.33 10.80
C SER A 105 15.28 -2.17 10.05
N CYS A 106 15.25 -1.98 8.73
CA CYS A 106 16.44 -1.64 7.93
C CYS A 106 17.02 -0.26 8.29
N CYS A 107 16.18 0.65 8.80
CA CYS A 107 16.61 1.97 9.30
C CYS A 107 16.87 1.98 10.82
N GLU A 108 16.92 0.81 11.47
CA GLU A 108 17.16 0.67 12.93
C GLU A 108 16.12 1.38 13.82
N ILE A 109 14.93 1.70 13.26
CA ILE A 109 13.83 2.34 14.01
C ILE A 109 13.12 1.33 14.91
N GLU A 110 12.97 0.08 14.44
CA GLU A 110 12.36 -1.00 15.19
C GLU A 110 13.04 -2.35 14.85
N ARG A 111 12.77 -3.39 15.65
CA ARG A 111 13.25 -4.74 15.35
C ARG A 111 12.36 -5.43 14.32
N PHE A 112 12.91 -6.43 13.63
CA PHE A 112 12.12 -7.33 12.81
C PHE A 112 11.13 -8.13 13.67
N LEU A 113 9.89 -8.21 13.20
CA LEU A 113 8.78 -8.88 13.87
C LEU A 113 8.47 -10.26 13.25
N LEU A 114 9.01 -10.54 12.09
CA LEU A 114 8.95 -11.84 11.42
C LEU A 114 10.35 -12.42 11.28
N THR A 115 10.42 -13.74 11.25
CA THR A 115 11.62 -14.51 10.88
C THR A 115 11.28 -15.56 9.85
N ALA A 116 12.24 -15.89 8.97
CA ALA A 116 12.14 -16.94 7.98
C ALA A 116 13.19 -18.02 8.23
N LYS A 117 12.79 -19.27 8.11
CA LYS A 117 13.71 -20.42 8.11
C LYS A 117 13.65 -21.12 6.75
N ARG A 118 14.82 -21.37 6.13
CA ARG A 118 14.88 -22.15 4.89
C ARG A 118 14.42 -23.58 5.15
N VAL A 119 13.52 -24.09 4.31
CA VAL A 119 13.03 -25.47 4.30
C VAL A 119 13.02 -26.00 2.88
N GLU A 120 12.78 -27.30 2.69
CA GLU A 120 12.67 -27.89 1.36
C GLU A 120 11.56 -27.21 0.56
N GLY A 121 11.89 -26.69 -0.64
CA GLY A 121 10.97 -26.05 -1.58
C GLY A 121 10.49 -24.65 -1.17
N GLY A 122 11.10 -24.01 -0.16
CA GLY A 122 10.69 -22.66 0.26
C GLY A 122 11.16 -22.24 1.64
N TYR A 123 10.31 -21.48 2.32
CA TYR A 123 10.59 -20.94 3.65
C TYR A 123 9.42 -21.16 4.59
N GLU A 124 9.71 -21.28 5.85
CA GLU A 124 8.74 -21.26 6.96
C GLU A 124 8.86 -19.94 7.69
N ILE A 125 7.72 -19.24 7.85
CA ILE A 125 7.64 -17.90 8.43
C ILE A 125 6.94 -17.95 9.77
N ASN A 126 7.51 -17.25 10.77
CA ASN A 126 6.95 -17.11 12.11
C ASN A 126 7.01 -15.66 12.58
N GLY A 127 6.03 -15.26 13.41
CA GLY A 127 5.95 -13.94 14.02
C GLY A 127 4.58 -13.28 13.84
N THR A 128 4.53 -11.96 14.09
CA THR A 128 3.29 -11.18 13.98
C THR A 128 3.58 -9.78 13.47
N LEU A 129 2.92 -9.37 12.40
CA LEU A 129 2.88 -7.98 11.96
C LEU A 129 1.64 -7.33 12.58
N PRO A 130 1.78 -6.22 13.30
CA PRO A 130 0.64 -5.59 13.97
C PRO A 130 -0.32 -4.90 13.00
N TRP A 131 0.19 -4.36 11.89
CA TRP A 131 -0.60 -3.51 10.99
C TRP A 131 -0.21 -3.74 9.54
N VAL A 132 -1.11 -4.37 8.80
CA VAL A 132 -1.04 -4.54 7.35
C VAL A 132 -2.38 -4.11 6.77
N SER A 133 -2.37 -3.15 5.87
CA SER A 133 -3.57 -2.52 5.34
C SER A 133 -4.04 -3.15 4.03
N ASN A 134 -5.30 -2.91 3.69
CA ASN A 134 -5.96 -3.40 2.49
C ASN A 134 -6.04 -4.93 2.44
N LEU A 135 -6.43 -5.53 3.56
CA LEU A 135 -6.50 -6.99 3.69
C LEU A 135 -7.93 -7.54 3.77
N GLY A 136 -8.09 -8.77 3.36
CA GLY A 136 -9.28 -9.60 3.43
C GLY A 136 -8.91 -11.05 3.21
N ASP A 137 -9.86 -11.98 3.40
CA ASP A 137 -9.58 -13.42 3.34
C ASP A 137 -9.04 -13.88 1.97
N ASP A 138 -9.51 -13.26 0.89
CA ASP A 138 -9.09 -13.55 -0.49
C ASP A 138 -7.96 -12.63 -0.99
N HIS A 139 -7.42 -11.76 -0.13
CA HIS A 139 -6.35 -10.82 -0.50
C HIS A 139 -4.97 -11.45 -0.42
N ILE A 140 -4.01 -10.78 -1.04
CA ILE A 140 -2.58 -11.06 -0.89
C ILE A 140 -1.87 -9.84 -0.35
N PHE A 141 -0.66 -9.99 0.14
CA PHE A 141 0.23 -8.85 0.41
C PHE A 141 1.69 -9.24 0.28
N VAL A 142 2.54 -8.23 0.11
CA VAL A 142 3.99 -8.40 0.05
C VAL A 142 4.60 -7.97 1.38
N THR A 143 5.53 -8.79 1.89
CA THR A 143 6.32 -8.47 3.08
C THR A 143 7.74 -9.00 2.94
N GLY A 144 8.60 -8.69 3.93
CA GLY A 144 9.97 -9.18 3.99
C GLY A 144 10.44 -9.34 5.43
N CYS A 145 11.36 -10.28 5.65
CA CYS A 145 11.97 -10.52 6.95
C CYS A 145 13.34 -11.16 6.82
N PRO A 146 14.19 -11.13 7.87
CA PRO A 146 15.48 -11.81 7.85
C PRO A 146 15.31 -13.34 7.84
N VAL A 147 16.27 -14.02 7.20
CA VAL A 147 16.39 -15.48 7.23
C VAL A 147 17.30 -15.86 8.40
N ASP A 148 16.86 -16.84 9.19
CA ASP A 148 17.61 -17.37 10.32
C ASP A 148 18.99 -17.90 9.89
N GLY A 149 20.02 -17.49 10.62
CA GLY A 149 21.41 -17.85 10.37
C GLY A 149 22.09 -17.10 9.21
N ASP A 150 21.34 -16.43 8.35
CA ASP A 150 21.87 -15.61 7.23
C ASP A 150 21.84 -14.10 7.57
N GLY A 151 20.77 -13.65 8.22
CA GLY A 151 20.54 -12.23 8.53
C GLY A 151 20.14 -11.37 7.34
N ARG A 152 20.29 -11.84 6.11
CA ARG A 152 19.82 -11.15 4.90
C ARG A 152 18.31 -11.32 4.74
N LEU A 153 17.69 -10.39 4.00
CA LEU A 153 16.24 -10.34 3.86
C LEU A 153 15.73 -11.33 2.80
N LEU A 154 14.54 -11.85 3.06
CA LEU A 154 13.67 -12.53 2.12
C LEU A 154 12.47 -11.64 1.83
N PHE A 155 12.09 -11.47 0.55
CA PHE A 155 10.85 -10.79 0.17
C PHE A 155 9.89 -11.78 -0.49
N PHE A 156 8.62 -11.77 -0.08
CA PHE A 156 7.67 -12.80 -0.51
C PHE A 156 6.22 -12.33 -0.52
N ILE A 157 5.39 -13.08 -1.26
CA ILE A 157 3.94 -12.90 -1.32
C ILE A 157 3.28 -13.81 -0.28
N VAL A 158 2.35 -13.23 0.47
CA VAL A 158 1.47 -13.95 1.42
C VAL A 158 0.06 -13.96 0.86
N GLN A 159 -0.58 -15.12 0.85
CA GLN A 159 -2.01 -15.24 0.63
C GLN A 159 -2.72 -15.25 1.98
N CYS A 160 -3.73 -14.40 2.18
CA CYS A 160 -4.41 -14.31 3.46
C CYS A 160 -5.18 -15.60 3.84
N LYS A 161 -5.55 -16.40 2.85
CA LYS A 161 -6.16 -17.71 3.06
C LYS A 161 -5.16 -18.84 2.82
N GLN A 162 -4.33 -19.14 3.82
CA GLN A 162 -3.38 -20.25 3.76
C GLN A 162 -3.14 -20.85 5.17
N PRO A 163 -2.69 -22.12 5.25
CA PRO A 163 -2.42 -22.77 6.54
C PRO A 163 -1.38 -22.01 7.38
N GLY A 164 -1.64 -21.91 8.67
CA GLY A 164 -0.74 -21.26 9.63
C GLY A 164 -0.84 -19.73 9.66
N PHE A 165 -1.52 -19.09 8.73
CA PHE A 165 -1.75 -17.64 8.69
C PHE A 165 -3.13 -17.28 9.24
N LYS A 166 -3.19 -16.17 9.99
CA LYS A 166 -4.44 -15.64 10.54
C LYS A 166 -4.45 -14.11 10.51
N LEU A 167 -5.54 -13.55 10.00
CA LEU A 167 -5.91 -12.15 10.18
C LEU A 167 -6.56 -11.96 11.55
N VAL A 168 -6.22 -10.89 12.25
CA VAL A 168 -6.77 -10.55 13.56
C VAL A 168 -7.17 -9.09 13.55
N ASP A 169 -8.44 -8.82 13.86
CA ASP A 169 -8.92 -7.47 14.15
C ASP A 169 -8.32 -6.98 15.46
N GLY A 170 -8.13 -5.69 15.61
CA GLY A 170 -7.64 -5.27 16.90
C GLY A 170 -7.26 -3.85 17.13
N ALA A 171 -7.24 -3.00 16.14
CA ALA A 171 -6.93 -1.59 16.36
C ALA A 171 -8.03 -0.70 15.82
N HIS A 172 -8.41 0.31 16.62
CA HIS A 172 -9.17 1.46 16.15
C HIS A 172 -8.21 2.62 15.93
N PHE A 173 -8.36 3.30 14.81
CA PHE A 173 -7.50 4.39 14.41
C PHE A 173 -8.27 5.73 14.50
N THR A 174 -7.55 6.79 14.82
CA THR A 174 -8.11 8.15 14.84
C THR A 174 -8.55 8.61 13.44
N ALA A 175 -7.92 8.07 12.40
CA ALA A 175 -8.23 8.33 10.99
C ALA A 175 -7.88 7.08 10.17
N LEU A 176 -8.35 7.02 8.93
CA LEU A 176 -8.12 5.92 8.00
C LEU A 176 -8.73 4.57 8.45
N GLU A 177 -9.81 4.61 9.20
CA GLU A 177 -10.43 3.41 9.78
C GLU A 177 -10.91 2.43 8.70
N GLY A 178 -11.45 2.92 7.57
CA GLY A 178 -11.90 2.10 6.43
C GLY A 178 -10.79 1.46 5.60
N THR A 179 -9.53 1.51 6.03
CA THR A 179 -8.41 0.91 5.29
C THR A 179 -8.27 -0.59 5.48
N ARG A 180 -9.06 -1.18 6.36
CA ARG A 180 -9.01 -2.61 6.74
C ARG A 180 -7.58 -3.03 7.09
N THR A 181 -7.03 -2.31 8.08
CA THR A 181 -5.69 -2.56 8.61
C THR A 181 -5.78 -3.58 9.73
N LEU A 182 -5.18 -4.75 9.52
CA LEU A 182 -5.30 -5.91 10.40
C LEU A 182 -3.95 -6.37 10.90
N ALA A 183 -3.94 -7.06 12.04
CA ALA A 183 -2.75 -7.80 12.48
C ALA A 183 -2.68 -9.14 11.74
N CYS A 184 -1.44 -9.54 11.41
CA CYS A 184 -1.14 -10.75 10.67
C CYS A 184 -0.30 -11.69 11.52
N GLN A 185 -0.86 -12.81 11.94
CA GLN A 185 -0.16 -13.86 12.71
C GLN A 185 0.34 -14.96 11.79
N PHE A 186 1.62 -15.30 11.94
CA PHE A 186 2.30 -16.37 11.21
C PHE A 186 2.73 -17.46 12.21
N ARG A 187 2.25 -18.67 11.99
CA ARG A 187 2.63 -19.86 12.75
C ARG A 187 3.03 -20.97 11.78
N ASN A 188 4.33 -21.10 11.54
CA ASN A 188 4.90 -22.05 10.58
C ASN A 188 4.25 -21.92 9.18
N VAL A 189 4.06 -20.68 8.73
CA VAL A 189 3.47 -20.41 7.41
C VAL A 189 4.47 -20.78 6.32
N ARG A 190 4.09 -21.67 5.43
CA ARG A 190 4.94 -22.10 4.31
C ARG A 190 4.78 -21.18 3.12
N ILE A 191 5.91 -20.62 2.67
CA ILE A 191 6.02 -19.82 1.44
C ILE A 191 6.86 -20.62 0.45
N ALA A 192 6.25 -21.08 -0.64
CA ALA A 192 6.96 -21.79 -1.70
C ALA A 192 7.91 -20.85 -2.46
N ASP A 193 9.00 -21.39 -3.01
CA ASP A 193 9.98 -20.61 -3.79
C ASP A 193 9.31 -19.85 -4.97
N SER A 194 8.22 -20.36 -5.54
CA SER A 194 7.45 -19.66 -6.58
C SER A 194 6.80 -18.36 -6.13
N ARG A 195 6.66 -18.12 -4.82
CA ARG A 195 6.11 -16.89 -4.23
C ARG A 195 7.18 -15.98 -3.62
N VAL A 196 8.44 -16.35 -3.74
CA VAL A 196 9.55 -15.50 -3.31
C VAL A 196 9.82 -14.46 -4.38
N LEU A 197 9.82 -13.19 -3.99
CA LEU A 197 10.09 -12.05 -4.88
C LEU A 197 11.58 -11.72 -4.97
N ALA A 198 12.30 -11.91 -3.86
CA ALA A 198 13.76 -11.85 -3.81
C ALA A 198 14.28 -12.78 -2.73
N HIS A 199 15.18 -13.67 -3.10
CA HIS A 199 15.95 -14.50 -2.17
C HIS A 199 17.01 -13.65 -1.43
N PRO A 200 17.60 -14.15 -0.33
CA PRO A 200 18.55 -13.39 0.48
C PRO A 200 19.70 -12.75 -0.32
N GLU A 201 20.21 -13.44 -1.33
CA GLU A 201 21.29 -12.95 -2.20
C GLU A 201 20.88 -11.81 -3.12
N GLN A 202 19.59 -11.66 -3.41
CA GLN A 202 19.01 -10.61 -4.26
C GLN A 202 18.41 -9.45 -3.46
N SER A 203 18.33 -9.59 -2.15
CA SER A 203 17.51 -8.72 -1.28
C SER A 203 17.91 -7.26 -1.32
N THR A 204 19.21 -6.95 -1.33
CA THR A 204 19.73 -5.58 -1.37
C THR A 204 19.33 -4.86 -2.66
N GLU A 205 19.54 -5.49 -3.80
CA GLU A 205 19.18 -4.93 -5.09
C GLU A 205 17.66 -4.77 -5.24
N TYR A 206 16.90 -5.75 -4.81
CA TYR A 206 15.45 -5.69 -4.84
C TYR A 206 14.90 -4.57 -3.94
N LEU A 207 15.45 -4.38 -2.75
CA LEU A 207 15.10 -3.30 -1.83
C LEU A 207 15.35 -1.93 -2.49
N GLN A 208 16.49 -1.73 -3.14
CA GLN A 208 16.81 -0.50 -3.87
C GLN A 208 15.84 -0.22 -5.02
N ARG A 209 15.33 -1.25 -5.70
CA ARG A 209 14.34 -1.10 -6.78
C ARG A 209 12.96 -0.68 -6.25
N ILE A 210 12.52 -1.21 -5.12
CA ILE A 210 11.15 -0.97 -4.63
C ILE A 210 11.00 0.27 -3.77
N GLN A 211 12.02 0.62 -2.96
CA GLN A 211 11.93 1.67 -1.93
C GLN A 211 11.59 3.05 -2.49
N PRO A 212 12.25 3.59 -3.54
CA PRO A 212 11.95 4.94 -4.02
C PRO A 212 10.49 5.09 -4.45
N GLY A 213 9.99 4.12 -5.22
CA GLY A 213 8.62 4.18 -5.71
C GLY A 213 7.55 3.98 -4.63
N MET A 214 7.86 3.24 -3.56
CA MET A 214 6.97 3.11 -2.42
C MET A 214 6.78 4.47 -1.72
N ILE A 215 7.86 5.22 -1.54
CA ILE A 215 7.84 6.54 -0.91
C ILE A 215 7.15 7.56 -1.81
N LEU A 216 7.57 7.65 -3.08
CA LEU A 216 7.03 8.62 -4.04
C LEU A 216 5.52 8.45 -4.27
N ALA A 217 5.03 7.22 -4.33
CA ALA A 217 3.60 6.98 -4.54
C ALA A 217 2.72 7.60 -3.44
N GLN A 218 3.23 7.77 -2.22
CA GLN A 218 2.47 8.37 -1.12
C GLN A 218 2.17 9.86 -1.34
N LEU A 219 2.92 10.55 -2.20
CA LEU A 219 2.67 11.95 -2.55
C LEU A 219 1.24 12.17 -3.04
N GLY A 220 0.67 11.21 -3.79
CA GLY A 220 -0.69 11.33 -4.27
C GLY A 220 -1.73 11.52 -3.16
N MET A 221 -1.57 10.85 -2.03
CA MET A 221 -2.45 11.03 -0.87
C MET A 221 -2.34 12.44 -0.30
N GLY A 222 -1.11 12.93 -0.11
CA GLY A 222 -0.85 14.27 0.41
C GLY A 222 -1.40 15.35 -0.52
N ILE A 223 -1.13 15.25 -1.81
CA ILE A 223 -1.65 16.17 -2.84
C ILE A 223 -3.18 16.23 -2.80
N GLY A 224 -3.84 15.07 -2.79
CA GLY A 224 -5.31 15.01 -2.75
C GLY A 224 -5.89 15.66 -1.49
N LEU A 225 -5.31 15.33 -0.33
CA LEU A 225 -5.74 15.91 0.95
C LEU A 225 -5.56 17.44 0.98
N ILE A 226 -4.41 17.95 0.53
CA ILE A 226 -4.14 19.40 0.49
C ILE A 226 -5.14 20.10 -0.43
N ARG A 227 -5.44 19.54 -1.60
CA ARG A 227 -6.44 20.11 -2.53
C ARG A 227 -7.83 20.19 -1.89
N ASP A 228 -8.24 19.17 -1.14
CA ASP A 228 -9.51 19.20 -0.42
C ASP A 228 -9.51 20.22 0.73
N CYS A 229 -8.42 20.33 1.49
CA CYS A 229 -8.25 21.35 2.53
C CYS A 229 -8.37 22.76 1.94
N ILE A 230 -7.71 23.06 0.81
CA ILE A 230 -7.80 24.34 0.12
C ILE A 230 -9.26 24.63 -0.27
N ARG A 231 -9.95 23.65 -0.84
CA ARG A 231 -11.38 23.79 -1.21
C ARG A 231 -12.26 24.09 -0.01
N LEU A 232 -12.00 23.46 1.15
CA LEU A 232 -12.73 23.72 2.40
C LEU A 232 -12.45 25.13 2.95
N ILE A 233 -11.19 25.59 2.94
CA ILE A 233 -10.79 26.93 3.35
C ILE A 233 -11.49 27.98 2.48
N ASP A 234 -11.49 27.82 1.14
CA ASP A 234 -12.21 28.71 0.23
C ASP A 234 -13.70 28.76 0.52
N SER A 235 -14.29 27.60 0.82
CA SER A 235 -15.72 27.53 1.16
C SER A 235 -16.02 28.23 2.49
N ALA A 236 -15.20 28.00 3.51
CA ALA A 236 -15.32 28.65 4.80
C ALA A 236 -15.06 30.17 4.72
N GLY A 237 -14.09 30.58 3.89
CA GLY A 237 -13.77 31.98 3.66
C GLY A 237 -14.94 32.81 3.16
N ARG A 238 -15.85 32.21 2.39
CA ARG A 238 -17.07 32.93 1.92
C ARG A 238 -18.04 33.29 3.04
N THR A 239 -18.07 32.57 4.14
CA THR A 239 -19.00 32.76 5.26
C THR A 239 -18.34 33.27 6.54
N HIS A 240 -17.04 33.00 6.70
CA HIS A 240 -16.27 33.24 7.92
C HIS A 240 -15.01 34.08 7.67
N GLN A 241 -14.96 34.87 6.60
CA GLN A 241 -13.80 35.71 6.24
C GLN A 241 -13.34 36.63 7.36
N HIS A 242 -14.29 37.17 8.16
CA HIS A 242 -14.01 38.05 9.29
C HIS A 242 -13.24 37.37 10.44
N ILE A 243 -13.15 36.03 10.43
CA ILE A 243 -12.36 35.22 11.37
C ILE A 243 -11.12 34.69 10.66
N ASN A 244 -11.31 34.07 9.50
CA ASN A 244 -10.24 33.36 8.78
C ASN A 244 -9.12 34.27 8.27
N CYS A 245 -9.38 35.57 8.10
CA CYS A 245 -8.36 36.55 7.71
C CYS A 245 -7.23 36.72 8.76
N TYR A 246 -7.39 36.20 9.96
CA TYR A 246 -6.38 36.25 11.03
C TYR A 246 -5.54 34.97 11.13
N GLU A 247 -5.83 33.94 10.31
CA GLU A 247 -5.00 32.72 10.24
C GLU A 247 -3.69 33.04 9.51
N ASP A 248 -2.60 32.44 10.00
CA ASP A 248 -1.25 32.66 9.47
C ASP A 248 -1.11 32.13 8.04
N ASP A 249 -1.71 30.95 7.75
CA ASP A 249 -1.71 30.33 6.43
C ASP A 249 -3.03 30.56 5.72
N GLN A 250 -2.98 31.15 4.54
CA GLN A 250 -4.13 31.39 3.68
C GLN A 250 -4.18 30.36 2.52
N ALA A 251 -5.34 30.25 1.87
CA ALA A 251 -5.51 29.31 0.76
C ALA A 251 -4.48 29.53 -0.37
N ASP A 252 -4.04 30.77 -0.60
CA ASP A 252 -3.05 31.09 -1.64
C ASP A 252 -1.65 30.61 -1.27
N ASP A 253 -1.28 30.63 0.01
CA ASP A 253 0.00 30.11 0.50
C ASP A 253 0.06 28.59 0.29
N LEU A 254 -1.04 27.89 0.62
CA LEU A 254 -1.16 26.44 0.41
C LEU A 254 -1.15 26.08 -1.08
N ARG A 255 -1.77 26.90 -1.96
CA ARG A 255 -1.71 26.71 -3.41
C ARG A 255 -0.29 26.86 -3.94
N ALA A 256 0.46 27.84 -3.45
CA ALA A 256 1.85 28.05 -3.86
C ALA A 256 2.73 26.88 -3.43
N ALA A 257 2.57 26.40 -2.19
CA ALA A 257 3.30 25.22 -1.68
C ALA A 257 2.95 23.95 -2.45
N LEU A 258 1.66 23.74 -2.77
CA LEU A 258 1.21 22.61 -3.56
C LEU A 258 1.80 22.62 -4.98
N ALA A 259 1.76 23.77 -5.67
CA ALA A 259 2.32 23.92 -7.01
C ALA A 259 3.83 23.62 -7.04
N ALA A 260 4.56 24.02 -6.00
CA ALA A 260 5.98 23.70 -5.86
C ALA A 260 6.23 22.19 -5.63
N ALA A 261 5.31 21.50 -4.98
CA ALA A 261 5.42 20.04 -4.75
C ALA A 261 5.02 19.21 -5.97
N GLU A 262 4.20 19.76 -6.88
CA GLU A 262 3.75 19.12 -8.12
C GLU A 262 4.73 19.32 -9.30
N ALA A 263 5.66 20.25 -9.20
CA ALA A 263 6.67 20.58 -10.24
C ALA A 263 7.84 19.59 -10.21
#